data_f4c313f2302bb200867aeb636b4deb1c
#
_entry.id   f4c313f2302bb200867aeb636b4deb1c
#
_cell.length_a   1.000
_cell.length_b   1.000
_cell.length_c   1.000
_cell.angle_alpha   90.00
_cell.angle_beta   90.00
_cell.angle_gamma   90.00
#
_symmetry.space_group_name_H-M   'P 1'
#
loop_
_entity.id
_entity.type
_entity.pdbx_description
1 polymer ?
#
loop_
_entity_poly.entity_id
_entity_poly.type
_entity_poly.pdbx_seq_one_letter_code
_entity_poly.pdbx_strand_id
1 'polypeptide(L)'
;MFLSDYTRREAEHVLAAMLSIAPDNGNPHHPSKGFALSVRDHLLQHPEIALSGLPASTPTALNRSLSQPHKARQAMQLLVLMPYLSGDLDGDAIGRVEAYAEELRLHPDSLNDLKLIGEKRLKKALFDYGRRALNAFFPGNALQQIAASLREVHTMLGDRKQLDRYLALEHQPQGSLGRTIYNFYTDRRFHFPGEMGNLGEFAVRHDCVHILCGANTDMKGEIAVGGVEAGMARTPYGWEMLAEVIIDFHMGIAWSLPPGIAPGTMNFDPEMVSKGLAMGGAMHCDLLSDWNFWDDIETPLLELRQRFGINGVSIIDMPAPGDHPNATSVYWSCA
;
A
#
# COMPACT_ATOMS: atom_id res chain seq x y z
N MET A 1 10.62 3.47 6.81
CA MET A 1 11.17 2.19 7.32
C MET A 1 12.26 1.73 6.36
N PHE A 2 13.52 1.59 6.79
CA PHE A 2 14.61 1.20 5.89
C PHE A 2 14.55 -0.31 5.63
N LEU A 3 14.34 -0.70 4.38
CA LEU A 3 14.23 -2.10 3.95
C LEU A 3 15.58 -2.74 3.59
N SER A 4 16.67 -1.99 3.62
CA SER A 4 18.01 -2.46 3.27
C SER A 4 18.83 -2.82 4.51
N ASP A 5 19.84 -3.64 4.31
CA ASP A 5 20.85 -4.17 5.24
C ASP A 5 20.68 -5.64 5.66
N TYR A 6 19.91 -6.42 4.91
CA TYR A 6 19.96 -7.87 5.10
C TYR A 6 21.27 -8.44 4.58
N THR A 7 21.95 -9.23 5.39
CA THR A 7 23.03 -10.07 4.89
C THR A 7 22.46 -11.15 3.98
N ARG A 8 23.26 -11.70 3.09
CA ARG A 8 22.85 -12.80 2.21
C ARG A 8 22.18 -13.94 3.01
N ARG A 9 22.74 -14.33 4.16
CA ARG A 9 22.18 -15.39 5.00
C ARG A 9 20.81 -15.02 5.55
N GLU A 10 20.62 -13.79 6.03
CA GLU A 10 19.31 -13.30 6.49
C GLU A 10 18.29 -13.33 5.35
N ALA A 11 18.69 -12.84 4.15
CA ALA A 11 17.84 -12.83 2.97
C ALA A 11 17.42 -14.26 2.54
N GLU A 12 18.35 -15.22 2.52
CA GLU A 12 18.06 -16.62 2.23
C GLU A 12 17.00 -17.19 3.17
N HIS A 13 17.07 -16.90 4.48
CA HIS A 13 16.09 -17.38 5.46
C HIS A 13 14.73 -16.67 5.33
N VAL A 14 14.70 -15.36 5.03
CA VAL A 14 13.45 -14.62 4.77
C VAL A 14 12.73 -15.18 3.55
N LEU A 15 13.44 -15.36 2.43
CA LEU A 15 12.88 -15.93 1.20
C LEU A 15 12.38 -17.37 1.40
N ALA A 16 13.14 -18.19 2.12
CA ALA A 16 12.74 -19.54 2.46
C ALA A 16 11.47 -19.55 3.33
N ALA A 17 11.34 -18.63 4.29
CA ALA A 17 10.16 -18.48 5.12
C ALA A 17 8.94 -18.05 4.29
N MET A 18 9.08 -17.05 3.41
CA MET A 18 8.00 -16.62 2.51
C MET A 18 7.45 -17.80 1.70
N LEU A 19 8.33 -18.56 1.02
CA LEU A 19 7.92 -19.70 0.19
C LEU A 19 7.38 -20.88 1.01
N SER A 20 7.74 -21.02 2.28
CA SER A 20 7.19 -22.06 3.15
C SER A 20 5.73 -21.77 3.55
N ILE A 21 5.32 -20.50 3.58
CA ILE A 21 3.95 -20.09 3.94
C ILE A 21 3.01 -20.28 2.76
N ALA A 22 3.38 -19.83 1.57
CA ALA A 22 2.57 -19.92 0.36
C ALA A 22 3.37 -20.62 -0.74
N PRO A 23 3.44 -21.96 -0.71
CA PRO A 23 4.17 -22.72 -1.71
C PRO A 23 3.50 -22.58 -3.08
N ASP A 24 4.32 -22.54 -4.12
CA ASP A 24 3.85 -22.38 -5.50
C ASP A 24 3.15 -23.64 -6.07
N ASN A 25 3.16 -24.73 -5.32
CA ASN A 25 2.59 -26.03 -5.70
C ASN A 25 3.01 -26.49 -7.11
N GLY A 26 4.21 -26.10 -7.55
CA GLY A 26 4.73 -26.38 -8.87
C GLY A 26 4.25 -25.43 -9.98
N ASN A 27 3.47 -24.39 -9.65
CA ASN A 27 3.08 -23.35 -10.61
C ASN A 27 4.18 -22.27 -10.70
N PRO A 28 4.93 -22.19 -11.81
CA PRO A 28 6.01 -21.22 -11.96
C PRO A 28 5.52 -19.76 -11.97
N HIS A 29 4.24 -19.53 -12.25
CA HIS A 29 3.60 -18.22 -12.31
C HIS A 29 2.79 -17.91 -11.03
N HIS A 30 2.96 -18.66 -9.96
CA HIS A 30 2.26 -18.38 -8.71
C HIS A 30 2.73 -17.03 -8.14
N PRO A 31 1.80 -16.13 -7.75
CA PRO A 31 2.16 -14.79 -7.27
C PRO A 31 3.15 -14.79 -6.10
N SER A 32 3.07 -15.78 -5.21
CA SER A 32 4.00 -15.91 -4.07
C SER A 32 5.45 -16.08 -4.50
N LYS A 33 5.70 -16.85 -5.56
CA LYS A 33 7.05 -17.03 -6.11
C LYS A 33 7.54 -15.76 -6.79
N GLY A 34 6.69 -15.12 -7.58
CA GLY A 34 6.97 -13.83 -8.19
C GLY A 34 7.30 -12.78 -7.12
N PHE A 35 6.52 -12.73 -6.05
CA PHE A 35 6.75 -11.81 -4.95
C PHE A 35 8.07 -12.09 -4.21
N ALA A 36 8.39 -13.36 -3.93
CA ALA A 36 9.66 -13.71 -3.32
C ALA A 36 10.86 -13.31 -4.21
N LEU A 37 10.76 -13.48 -5.54
CA LEU A 37 11.78 -13.01 -6.48
C LEU A 37 11.93 -11.49 -6.47
N SER A 38 10.83 -10.77 -6.56
CA SER A 38 10.83 -9.31 -6.54
C SER A 38 11.31 -8.74 -5.20
N VAL A 39 10.93 -9.34 -4.07
CA VAL A 39 11.45 -8.99 -2.74
C VAL A 39 12.95 -9.23 -2.67
N ARG A 40 13.45 -10.35 -3.20
CA ARG A 40 14.89 -10.63 -3.31
C ARG A 40 15.63 -9.49 -4.01
N ASP A 41 15.09 -9.04 -5.15
CA ASP A 41 15.75 -8.11 -6.04
C ASP A 41 15.65 -6.65 -5.55
N HIS A 42 14.47 -6.22 -5.10
CA HIS A 42 14.21 -4.82 -4.78
C HIS A 42 14.32 -4.47 -3.30
N LEU A 43 13.99 -5.39 -2.39
CA LEU A 43 13.97 -5.12 -0.95
C LEU A 43 15.20 -5.67 -0.24
N LEU A 44 15.55 -6.92 -0.49
CA LEU A 44 16.70 -7.57 0.14
C LEU A 44 18.01 -7.28 -0.62
N GLN A 45 17.91 -6.89 -1.90
CA GLN A 45 19.04 -6.53 -2.77
C GLN A 45 20.10 -7.64 -2.92
N HIS A 46 19.62 -8.89 -3.04
CA HIS A 46 20.46 -10.08 -3.23
C HIS A 46 20.04 -10.88 -4.48
N PRO A 47 20.11 -10.29 -5.69
CA PRO A 47 19.65 -10.95 -6.92
C PRO A 47 20.40 -12.23 -7.25
N GLU A 48 21.59 -12.44 -6.68
CA GLU A 48 22.38 -13.64 -6.83
C GLU A 48 21.85 -14.87 -6.08
N ILE A 49 20.84 -14.71 -5.20
CA ILE A 49 20.26 -15.83 -4.47
C ILE A 49 19.33 -16.63 -5.38
N ALA A 50 19.65 -17.90 -5.62
CA ALA A 50 18.78 -18.81 -6.34
C ALA A 50 17.73 -19.41 -5.40
N LEU A 51 16.43 -19.28 -5.73
CA LEU A 51 15.36 -19.82 -4.88
C LEU A 51 15.40 -21.35 -4.74
N SER A 52 15.98 -22.07 -5.72
CA SER A 52 16.13 -23.53 -5.67
C SER A 52 17.19 -24.00 -4.65
N GLY A 53 18.04 -23.11 -4.18
CA GLY A 53 19.12 -23.42 -3.23
C GLY A 53 18.85 -22.94 -1.80
N LEU A 54 17.64 -22.50 -1.52
CA LEU A 54 17.31 -21.96 -0.20
C LEU A 54 17.38 -23.02 0.91
N PRO A 55 17.78 -22.65 2.15
CA PRO A 55 17.79 -23.56 3.28
C PRO A 55 16.37 -24.00 3.65
N ALA A 56 16.26 -25.12 4.36
CA ALA A 56 14.99 -25.52 4.95
C ALA A 56 14.50 -24.43 5.91
N SER A 57 13.26 -23.99 5.71
CA SER A 57 12.67 -22.92 6.52
C SER A 57 11.99 -23.50 7.76
N THR A 58 12.39 -22.96 8.92
CA THR A 58 11.67 -23.15 10.18
C THR A 58 11.61 -21.81 10.92
N PRO A 59 10.59 -21.57 11.76
CA PRO A 59 10.52 -20.37 12.57
C PRO A 59 11.80 -20.11 13.36
N THR A 60 12.33 -21.14 14.02
CA THR A 60 13.58 -21.06 14.81
C THR A 60 14.81 -20.71 13.95
N ALA A 61 14.89 -21.25 12.71
CA ALA A 61 15.99 -20.92 11.80
C ALA A 61 15.94 -19.44 11.38
N LEU A 62 14.76 -18.92 11.04
CA LEU A 62 14.56 -17.51 10.73
C LEU A 62 14.93 -16.63 11.92
N ASN A 63 14.40 -16.91 13.13
CA ASN A 63 14.68 -16.13 14.33
C ASN A 63 16.18 -16.05 14.64
N ARG A 64 16.90 -17.17 14.52
CA ARG A 64 18.36 -17.21 14.73
C ARG A 64 19.15 -16.50 13.64
N SER A 65 18.61 -16.36 12.43
CA SER A 65 19.32 -15.70 11.35
C SER A 65 19.22 -14.18 11.43
N LEU A 66 18.11 -13.63 11.96
CA LEU A 66 17.86 -12.20 12.00
C LEU A 66 18.63 -11.54 13.13
N SER A 67 19.53 -10.64 12.78
CA SER A 67 20.45 -10.00 13.72
C SER A 67 19.84 -8.82 14.49
N GLN A 68 18.73 -8.23 13.96
CA GLN A 68 18.18 -6.99 14.50
C GLN A 68 16.65 -7.03 14.58
N PRO A 69 16.05 -6.43 15.65
CA PRO A 69 14.58 -6.47 15.83
C PRO A 69 13.78 -5.82 14.71
N HIS A 70 14.31 -4.79 14.02
CA HIS A 70 13.60 -4.17 12.92
C HIS A 70 13.51 -5.09 11.70
N LYS A 71 14.56 -5.90 11.42
CA LYS A 71 14.55 -6.91 10.35
C LYS A 71 13.51 -8.00 10.63
N ALA A 72 13.41 -8.43 11.89
CA ALA A 72 12.38 -9.39 12.29
C ALA A 72 10.97 -8.83 12.07
N ARG A 73 10.73 -7.56 12.41
CA ARG A 73 9.43 -6.89 12.14
C ARG A 73 9.12 -6.79 10.65
N GLN A 74 10.11 -6.40 9.83
CA GLN A 74 9.93 -6.31 8.38
C GLN A 74 9.67 -7.70 7.76
N ALA A 75 10.47 -8.70 8.14
CA ALA A 75 10.24 -10.08 7.71
C ALA A 75 8.82 -10.54 8.08
N MET A 76 8.38 -10.30 9.32
CA MET A 76 7.04 -10.67 9.78
C MET A 76 5.92 -10.04 8.92
N GLN A 77 6.05 -8.77 8.53
CA GLN A 77 5.08 -8.12 7.66
C GLN A 77 5.03 -8.77 6.27
N LEU A 78 6.20 -9.10 5.68
CA LEU A 78 6.25 -9.85 4.42
C LEU A 78 5.57 -11.22 4.55
N LEU A 79 5.78 -11.92 5.68
CA LEU A 79 5.17 -13.22 5.93
C LEU A 79 3.65 -13.13 6.06
N VAL A 80 3.11 -12.07 6.67
CA VAL A 80 1.66 -11.85 6.80
C VAL A 80 0.98 -11.63 5.44
N LEU A 81 1.69 -11.06 4.46
CA LEU A 81 1.13 -10.85 3.12
C LEU A 81 1.01 -12.15 2.32
N MET A 82 1.86 -13.15 2.59
CA MET A 82 1.95 -14.35 1.75
C MET A 82 0.62 -15.12 1.58
N PRO A 83 -0.20 -15.34 2.63
CA PRO A 83 -1.47 -16.06 2.48
C PRO A 83 -2.45 -15.38 1.52
N TYR A 84 -2.45 -14.05 1.45
CA TYR A 84 -3.35 -13.31 0.56
C TYR A 84 -3.06 -13.54 -0.93
N LEU A 85 -1.80 -13.88 -1.28
CA LEU A 85 -1.35 -13.97 -2.68
C LEU A 85 -1.86 -15.22 -3.41
N SER A 86 -2.38 -16.20 -2.70
CA SER A 86 -3.01 -17.38 -3.32
C SER A 86 -4.42 -17.10 -3.84
N GLY A 87 -5.03 -15.95 -3.49
CA GLY A 87 -6.42 -15.61 -3.82
C GLY A 87 -7.46 -16.33 -2.98
N ASP A 88 -7.06 -17.33 -2.19
CA ASP A 88 -7.89 -18.03 -1.23
C ASP A 88 -7.10 -18.26 0.07
N LEU A 89 -7.70 -17.89 1.21
CA LEU A 89 -7.02 -17.98 2.49
C LEU A 89 -7.08 -19.43 3.01
N ASP A 90 -5.94 -20.10 2.88
CA ASP A 90 -5.72 -21.42 3.44
C ASP A 90 -5.42 -21.35 4.95
N GLY A 91 -6.17 -22.08 5.77
CA GLY A 91 -5.95 -22.16 7.21
C GLY A 91 -4.56 -22.66 7.59
N ASP A 92 -3.98 -23.56 6.79
CA ASP A 92 -2.62 -24.05 7.00
C ASP A 92 -1.57 -22.94 6.74
N ALA A 93 -1.79 -22.08 5.75
CA ALA A 93 -0.93 -20.92 5.51
C ALA A 93 -0.97 -19.94 6.67
N ILE A 94 -2.15 -19.65 7.20
CA ILE A 94 -2.33 -18.81 8.38
C ILE A 94 -1.62 -19.41 9.60
N GLY A 95 -1.80 -20.70 9.85
CA GLY A 95 -1.12 -21.42 10.95
C GLY A 95 0.41 -21.35 10.83
N ARG A 96 0.96 -21.44 9.62
CA ARG A 96 2.41 -21.24 9.40
C ARG A 96 2.86 -19.83 9.76
N VAL A 97 2.10 -18.78 9.37
CA VAL A 97 2.41 -17.39 9.77
C VAL A 97 2.38 -17.24 11.29
N GLU A 98 1.38 -17.84 11.98
CA GLU A 98 1.30 -17.82 13.44
C GLU A 98 2.53 -18.46 14.09
N ALA A 99 3.01 -19.59 13.57
CA ALA A 99 4.21 -20.23 14.09
C ALA A 99 5.46 -19.33 14.00
N TYR A 100 5.60 -18.57 12.91
CA TYR A 100 6.66 -17.56 12.79
C TYR A 100 6.46 -16.41 13.79
N ALA A 101 5.23 -15.92 13.95
CA ALA A 101 4.91 -14.84 14.88
C ALA A 101 5.23 -15.20 16.34
N GLU A 102 4.88 -16.41 16.76
CA GLU A 102 5.19 -16.94 18.10
C GLU A 102 6.70 -17.02 18.34
N GLU A 103 7.45 -17.60 17.42
CA GLU A 103 8.90 -17.74 17.56
C GLU A 103 9.64 -16.39 17.55
N LEU A 104 9.19 -15.45 16.69
CA LEU A 104 9.74 -14.08 16.62
C LEU A 104 9.23 -13.20 17.76
N ARG A 105 8.21 -13.64 18.50
CA ARG A 105 7.48 -12.85 19.52
C ARG A 105 6.93 -11.53 18.96
N LEU A 106 6.37 -11.60 17.76
CA LEU A 106 5.82 -10.46 17.03
C LEU A 106 4.38 -10.77 16.61
N HIS A 107 3.45 -9.99 17.15
CA HIS A 107 2.00 -10.15 16.85
C HIS A 107 1.46 -8.83 16.26
N PRO A 108 1.78 -8.53 14.98
CA PRO A 108 1.26 -7.32 14.35
C PRO A 108 -0.27 -7.38 14.20
N ASP A 109 -0.93 -6.23 14.21
CA ASP A 109 -2.39 -6.14 14.04
C ASP A 109 -2.83 -6.76 12.71
N SER A 110 -2.03 -6.64 11.65
CA SER A 110 -2.24 -7.27 10.35
C SER A 110 -2.37 -8.81 10.42
N LEU A 111 -1.69 -9.46 11.38
CA LEU A 111 -1.86 -10.91 11.62
C LEU A 111 -3.24 -11.22 12.23
N ASN A 112 -3.72 -10.37 13.15
CA ASN A 112 -5.05 -10.53 13.71
C ASN A 112 -6.14 -10.35 12.64
N ASP A 113 -5.97 -9.37 11.73
CA ASP A 113 -6.88 -9.19 10.61
C ASP A 113 -6.86 -10.39 9.66
N LEU A 114 -5.67 -10.92 9.32
CA LEU A 114 -5.52 -12.13 8.52
C LEU A 114 -6.31 -13.31 9.11
N LYS A 115 -6.22 -13.54 10.43
CA LYS A 115 -6.96 -14.58 11.13
C LYS A 115 -8.47 -14.37 11.06
N LEU A 116 -8.93 -13.16 11.37
CA LEU A 116 -10.35 -12.82 11.34
C LEU A 116 -10.95 -12.97 9.93
N ILE A 117 -10.20 -12.61 8.90
CA ILE A 117 -10.64 -12.74 7.50
C ILE A 117 -10.68 -14.22 7.10
N GLY A 118 -9.66 -15.01 7.46
CA GLY A 118 -9.64 -16.46 7.25
C GLY A 118 -10.79 -17.19 7.95
N GLU A 119 -11.19 -16.73 9.14
CA GLU A 119 -12.38 -17.18 9.88
C GLU A 119 -13.71 -16.66 9.30
N LYS A 120 -13.68 -15.89 8.21
CA LYS A 120 -14.85 -15.21 7.61
C LYS A 120 -15.54 -14.19 8.54
N ARG A 121 -14.83 -13.64 9.49
CA ARG A 121 -15.29 -12.63 10.46
C ARG A 121 -15.03 -11.21 9.98
N LEU A 122 -15.36 -10.94 8.71
CA LEU A 122 -15.02 -9.70 7.99
C LEU A 122 -15.47 -8.43 8.72
N LYS A 123 -16.70 -8.42 9.29
CA LYS A 123 -17.21 -7.25 10.00
C LYS A 123 -16.37 -6.88 11.23
N LYS A 124 -15.83 -7.89 11.94
CA LYS A 124 -14.97 -7.66 13.10
C LYS A 124 -13.60 -7.15 12.66
N ALA A 125 -13.03 -7.75 11.63
CA ALA A 125 -11.77 -7.30 11.06
C ALA A 125 -11.88 -5.84 10.59
N LEU A 126 -12.93 -5.50 9.83
CA LEU A 126 -13.18 -4.13 9.36
C LEU A 126 -13.37 -3.13 10.51
N PHE A 127 -14.08 -3.50 11.58
CA PHE A 127 -14.23 -2.63 12.75
C PHE A 127 -12.89 -2.35 13.43
N ASP A 128 -12.07 -3.39 13.65
CA ASP A 128 -10.75 -3.25 14.28
C ASP A 128 -9.80 -2.43 13.39
N TYR A 129 -9.78 -2.71 12.08
CA TYR A 129 -9.03 -1.94 11.09
C TYR A 129 -9.44 -0.47 11.08
N GLY A 130 -10.74 -0.17 10.95
CA GLY A 130 -11.25 1.20 10.92
C GLY A 130 -10.92 2.00 12.18
N ARG A 131 -10.94 1.35 13.36
CA ARG A 131 -10.52 1.98 14.61
C ARG A 131 -9.03 2.35 14.60
N ARG A 132 -8.16 1.52 14.02
CA ARG A 132 -6.73 1.82 13.87
C ARG A 132 -6.51 2.90 12.82
N ALA A 133 -7.26 2.87 11.71
CA ALA A 133 -7.27 3.91 10.69
C ALA A 133 -7.56 5.30 11.28
N LEU A 134 -8.61 5.40 12.10
CA LEU A 134 -8.95 6.64 12.79
C LEU A 134 -7.79 7.16 13.65
N ASN A 135 -7.10 6.27 14.36
CA ASN A 135 -5.94 6.66 15.16
C ASN A 135 -4.74 7.08 14.32
N ALA A 136 -4.53 6.44 13.17
CA ALA A 136 -3.40 6.73 12.29
C ALA A 136 -3.58 8.06 11.55
N PHE A 137 -4.78 8.33 11.02
CA PHE A 137 -5.04 9.51 10.20
C PHE A 137 -5.58 10.71 10.98
N PHE A 138 -6.22 10.47 12.11
CA PHE A 138 -6.77 11.52 12.98
C PHE A 138 -6.24 11.33 14.41
N PRO A 139 -4.94 11.58 14.63
CA PRO A 139 -4.36 11.42 15.96
C PRO A 139 -5.00 12.43 16.94
N GLY A 140 -5.31 11.96 18.15
CA GLY A 140 -5.91 12.78 19.18
C GLY A 140 -6.83 12.01 20.12
N ASN A 141 -7.55 12.73 20.96
CA ASN A 141 -8.55 12.13 21.83
C ASN A 141 -9.86 11.83 21.08
N ALA A 142 -10.75 11.03 21.68
CA ALA A 142 -12.00 10.61 21.05
C ALA A 142 -12.88 11.76 20.53
N LEU A 143 -12.90 12.92 21.21
CA LEU A 143 -13.65 14.09 20.77
C LEU A 143 -13.04 14.71 19.50
N GLN A 144 -11.71 14.77 19.43
CA GLN A 144 -11.00 15.27 18.25
C GLN A 144 -11.19 14.35 17.04
N GLN A 145 -11.15 13.03 17.25
CA GLN A 145 -11.41 12.04 16.21
C GLN A 145 -12.85 12.11 15.70
N ILE A 146 -13.84 12.25 16.60
CA ILE A 146 -15.25 12.44 16.21
C ILE A 146 -15.40 13.73 15.41
N ALA A 147 -14.80 14.84 15.85
CA ALA A 147 -14.88 16.11 15.15
C ALA A 147 -14.23 16.03 13.75
N ALA A 148 -13.11 15.34 13.62
CA ALA A 148 -12.46 15.09 12.33
C ALA A 148 -13.33 14.24 11.41
N SER A 149 -13.86 13.12 11.90
CA SER A 149 -14.78 12.25 11.14
C SER A 149 -16.04 12.98 10.68
N LEU A 150 -16.64 13.82 11.55
CA LEU A 150 -17.79 14.65 11.18
C LEU A 150 -17.44 15.68 10.11
N ARG A 151 -16.22 16.22 10.13
CA ARG A 151 -15.76 17.14 9.10
C ARG A 151 -15.62 16.42 7.75
N GLU A 152 -15.04 15.22 7.73
CA GLU A 152 -14.97 14.41 6.51
C GLU A 152 -16.37 14.07 5.97
N VAL A 153 -17.29 13.65 6.83
CA VAL A 153 -18.70 13.42 6.43
C VAL A 153 -19.34 14.70 5.89
N HIS A 154 -19.05 15.86 6.49
CA HIS A 154 -19.58 17.13 5.99
C HIS A 154 -19.03 17.47 4.60
N THR A 155 -17.73 17.21 4.34
CA THR A 155 -17.16 17.43 3.00
C THR A 155 -17.79 16.51 1.95
N MET A 156 -18.17 15.28 2.31
CA MET A 156 -18.90 14.35 1.43
C MET A 156 -20.31 14.84 1.04
N LEU A 157 -20.91 15.74 1.83
CA LEU A 157 -22.22 16.35 1.51
C LEU A 157 -22.10 17.55 0.56
N GLY A 158 -20.88 17.95 0.24
CA GLY A 158 -20.58 19.07 -0.63
C GLY A 158 -20.18 20.35 0.14
N ASP A 159 -19.05 20.91 -0.22
CA ASP A 159 -18.53 22.19 0.29
C ASP A 159 -18.07 23.07 -0.87
N ARG A 160 -18.90 24.09 -1.20
CA ARG A 160 -18.62 24.98 -2.33
C ARG A 160 -17.29 25.72 -2.19
N LYS A 161 -16.90 26.13 -0.97
CA LYS A 161 -15.65 26.84 -0.73
C LYS A 161 -14.44 25.92 -0.98
N GLN A 162 -14.54 24.66 -0.56
CA GLN A 162 -13.51 23.66 -0.83
C GLN A 162 -13.42 23.40 -2.33
N LEU A 163 -14.55 23.16 -3.00
CA LEU A 163 -14.59 22.94 -4.45
C LEU A 163 -13.93 24.09 -5.21
N ASP A 164 -14.29 25.34 -4.92
CA ASP A 164 -13.72 26.51 -5.60
C ASP A 164 -12.18 26.59 -5.40
N ARG A 165 -11.67 26.15 -4.23
CA ARG A 165 -10.23 26.08 -3.97
C ARG A 165 -9.53 25.04 -4.86
N TYR A 166 -10.14 23.86 -5.08
CA TYR A 166 -9.57 22.84 -5.96
C TYR A 166 -9.70 23.23 -7.43
N LEU A 167 -10.81 23.81 -7.85
CA LEU A 167 -10.97 24.29 -9.23
C LEU A 167 -9.95 25.40 -9.58
N ALA A 168 -9.57 26.23 -8.61
CA ALA A 168 -8.54 27.26 -8.81
C ALA A 168 -7.15 26.68 -9.13
N LEU A 169 -6.89 25.37 -8.86
CA LEU A 169 -5.64 24.70 -9.23
C LEU A 169 -5.44 24.65 -10.76
N GLU A 170 -6.50 24.86 -11.55
CA GLU A 170 -6.41 25.04 -13.01
C GLU A 170 -5.43 26.14 -13.40
N HIS A 171 -5.31 27.18 -12.58
CA HIS A 171 -4.47 28.34 -12.87
C HIS A 171 -3.03 28.22 -12.38
N GLN A 172 -2.66 27.08 -11.78
CA GLN A 172 -1.30 26.81 -11.34
C GLN A 172 -0.36 26.59 -12.53
N PRO A 173 0.96 26.85 -12.38
CA PRO A 173 1.94 26.64 -13.43
C PRO A 173 1.92 25.23 -13.99
N GLN A 174 2.13 25.09 -15.29
CA GLN A 174 2.26 23.77 -15.93
C GLN A 174 3.41 22.95 -15.31
N GLY A 175 3.16 21.68 -15.00
CA GLY A 175 4.12 20.78 -14.37
C GLY A 175 4.26 20.99 -12.85
N SER A 176 3.54 21.94 -12.25
CA SER A 176 3.44 22.05 -10.79
C SER A 176 2.51 20.98 -10.22
N LEU A 177 2.64 20.73 -8.92
CA LEU A 177 1.77 19.80 -8.20
C LEU A 177 0.29 20.18 -8.36
N GLY A 178 -0.07 21.43 -8.10
CA GLY A 178 -1.47 21.89 -8.15
C GLY A 178 -2.08 21.72 -9.54
N ARG A 179 -1.37 22.11 -10.61
CA ARG A 179 -1.85 21.90 -11.97
C ARG A 179 -1.99 20.40 -12.29
N THR A 180 -1.07 19.59 -11.80
CA THR A 180 -1.14 18.14 -12.02
C THR A 180 -2.29 17.50 -11.26
N ILE A 181 -2.58 17.93 -10.02
CA ILE A 181 -3.78 17.48 -9.28
C ILE A 181 -5.04 17.82 -10.08
N TYR A 182 -5.18 19.05 -10.57
CA TYR A 182 -6.33 19.45 -11.38
C TYR A 182 -6.51 18.55 -12.62
N ASN A 183 -5.43 18.34 -13.37
CA ASN A 183 -5.45 17.49 -14.55
C ASN A 183 -5.74 16.03 -14.20
N PHE A 184 -5.17 15.51 -13.12
CA PHE A 184 -5.39 14.15 -12.63
C PHE A 184 -6.87 13.86 -12.37
N TYR A 185 -7.56 14.78 -11.71
CA TYR A 185 -9.00 14.69 -11.44
C TYR A 185 -9.83 14.85 -12.72
N THR A 186 -9.51 15.84 -13.54
CA THR A 186 -10.25 16.13 -14.79
C THR A 186 -10.13 14.98 -15.81
N ASP A 187 -8.90 14.47 -16.04
CA ASP A 187 -8.63 13.42 -17.02
C ASP A 187 -9.30 12.09 -16.64
N ARG A 188 -9.43 11.84 -15.33
CA ARG A 188 -10.06 10.63 -14.78
C ARG A 188 -11.55 10.80 -14.49
N ARG A 189 -12.06 12.01 -14.64
CA ARG A 189 -13.45 12.37 -14.32
C ARG A 189 -13.79 12.08 -12.85
N PHE A 190 -12.82 12.33 -11.96
CA PHE A 190 -13.02 12.24 -10.53
C PHE A 190 -13.82 13.44 -10.04
N HIS A 191 -14.62 13.22 -9.00
CA HIS A 191 -15.22 14.33 -8.26
C HIS A 191 -14.14 15.09 -7.50
N PHE A 192 -14.12 16.41 -7.65
CA PHE A 192 -13.24 17.23 -6.85
C PHE A 192 -13.66 17.25 -5.38
N PRO A 193 -12.72 17.38 -4.43
CA PRO A 193 -13.06 17.63 -3.04
C PRO A 193 -14.00 18.83 -2.91
N GLY A 194 -15.09 18.65 -2.18
CA GLY A 194 -16.18 19.61 -2.09
C GLY A 194 -17.34 19.37 -3.05
N GLU A 195 -17.21 18.46 -4.01
CA GLU A 195 -18.36 17.86 -4.69
C GLU A 195 -18.98 16.76 -3.83
N MET A 196 -20.30 16.56 -4.00
CA MET A 196 -21.01 15.52 -3.26
C MET A 196 -20.42 14.13 -3.60
N GLY A 197 -20.13 13.35 -2.57
CA GLY A 197 -19.61 11.98 -2.72
C GLY A 197 -18.08 11.86 -2.76
N ASN A 198 -17.33 12.97 -2.75
CA ASN A 198 -15.87 12.90 -2.63
C ASN A 198 -15.40 12.55 -1.21
N LEU A 199 -14.30 11.81 -1.07
CA LEU A 199 -13.72 11.37 0.21
C LEU A 199 -12.88 12.44 0.94
N GLY A 200 -12.84 13.68 0.45
CA GLY A 200 -12.13 14.77 1.11
C GLY A 200 -10.62 14.77 0.89
N GLU A 201 -9.90 15.55 1.71
CA GLU A 201 -8.44 15.78 1.53
C GLU A 201 -7.57 14.55 1.78
N PHE A 202 -8.06 13.58 2.51
CA PHE A 202 -7.33 12.32 2.70
C PHE A 202 -7.14 11.60 1.35
N ALA A 203 -8.20 11.49 0.54
CA ALA A 203 -8.12 10.90 -0.79
C ALA A 203 -7.12 11.67 -1.69
N VAL A 204 -7.09 13.00 -1.59
CA VAL A 204 -6.13 13.81 -2.37
C VAL A 204 -4.68 13.51 -1.99
N ARG A 205 -4.38 13.24 -0.71
CA ARG A 205 -3.02 12.84 -0.30
C ARG A 205 -2.63 11.50 -0.91
N HIS A 206 -3.53 10.53 -0.91
CA HIS A 206 -3.36 9.27 -1.61
C HIS A 206 -3.15 9.49 -3.12
N ASP A 207 -3.98 10.32 -3.75
CA ASP A 207 -3.84 10.66 -5.17
C ASP A 207 -2.51 11.36 -5.49
N CYS A 208 -1.98 12.15 -4.55
CA CYS A 208 -0.64 12.73 -4.68
C CYS A 208 0.45 11.64 -4.69
N VAL A 209 0.25 10.51 -4.01
CA VAL A 209 1.18 9.36 -4.10
C VAL A 209 1.14 8.80 -5.52
N HIS A 210 -0.04 8.57 -6.12
CA HIS A 210 -0.15 8.18 -7.53
C HIS A 210 0.60 9.14 -8.46
N ILE A 211 0.37 10.44 -8.31
CA ILE A 211 1.00 11.50 -9.11
C ILE A 211 2.52 11.48 -8.98
N LEU A 212 3.03 11.38 -7.76
CA LEU A 212 4.46 11.47 -7.49
C LEU A 212 5.21 10.20 -7.89
N CYS A 213 4.64 9.02 -7.66
CA CYS A 213 5.27 7.76 -8.03
C CYS A 213 4.96 7.31 -9.46
N GLY A 214 4.02 7.97 -10.15
CA GLY A 214 3.64 7.65 -11.52
C GLY A 214 2.82 6.37 -11.64
N ALA A 215 2.09 5.98 -10.60
CA ALA A 215 1.21 4.81 -10.64
C ALA A 215 -0.17 5.15 -11.22
N ASN A 216 -0.76 4.20 -11.94
CA ASN A 216 -2.13 4.31 -12.45
C ASN A 216 -3.17 4.13 -11.32
N THR A 217 -4.41 4.48 -11.62
CA THR A 217 -5.56 4.32 -10.72
C THR A 217 -6.41 3.10 -11.10
N ASP A 218 -5.81 2.11 -11.76
CA ASP A 218 -6.39 0.78 -11.94
C ASP A 218 -6.08 -0.11 -10.73
N MET A 219 -6.68 -1.28 -10.64
CA MET A 219 -6.53 -2.18 -9.49
C MET A 219 -5.07 -2.58 -9.21
N LYS A 220 -4.24 -2.71 -10.25
CA LYS A 220 -2.81 -3.01 -10.08
C LYS A 220 -2.05 -1.80 -9.55
N GLY A 221 -2.37 -0.62 -10.06
CA GLY A 221 -1.80 0.63 -9.62
C GLY A 221 -2.14 0.96 -8.18
N GLU A 222 -3.39 0.70 -7.76
CA GLU A 222 -3.83 0.86 -6.37
C GLU A 222 -3.03 -0.04 -5.40
N ILE A 223 -2.83 -1.31 -5.77
CA ILE A 223 -2.01 -2.22 -4.96
C ILE A 223 -0.55 -1.76 -4.95
N ALA A 224 -0.03 -1.26 -6.06
CA ALA A 224 1.33 -0.74 -6.13
C ALA A 224 1.53 0.51 -5.26
N VAL A 225 0.56 1.44 -5.27
CA VAL A 225 0.54 2.62 -4.39
C VAL A 225 0.46 2.20 -2.92
N GLY A 226 -0.38 1.21 -2.60
CA GLY A 226 -0.38 0.60 -1.26
C GLY A 226 1.02 0.10 -0.83
N GLY A 227 1.82 -0.40 -1.78
CA GLY A 227 3.23 -0.73 -1.56
C GLY A 227 4.08 0.50 -1.21
N VAL A 228 3.91 1.63 -1.93
CA VAL A 228 4.63 2.89 -1.62
C VAL A 228 4.25 3.39 -0.23
N GLU A 229 2.96 3.40 0.07
CA GLU A 229 2.42 3.85 1.35
C GLU A 229 2.93 2.98 2.50
N ALA A 230 2.94 1.65 2.33
CA ALA A 230 3.51 0.74 3.32
C ALA A 230 5.02 0.98 3.53
N GLY A 231 5.75 1.28 2.45
CA GLY A 231 7.18 1.58 2.51
C GLY A 231 7.50 2.90 3.20
N MET A 232 6.74 3.97 2.94
CA MET A 232 7.00 5.30 3.51
C MET A 232 6.41 5.50 4.91
N ALA A 233 5.39 4.72 5.27
CA ALA A 233 4.70 4.86 6.55
C ALA A 233 5.66 4.68 7.74
N ARG A 234 5.56 5.58 8.71
CA ARG A 234 6.36 5.51 9.93
C ARG A 234 5.76 4.57 10.97
N THR A 235 4.54 4.14 10.76
CA THR A 235 3.81 3.23 11.63
C THR A 235 3.56 1.89 10.94
N PRO A 236 3.34 0.79 11.67
CA PRO A 236 2.97 -0.50 11.08
C PRO A 236 1.67 -0.46 10.26
N TYR A 237 0.83 0.55 10.45
CA TYR A 237 -0.46 0.70 9.79
C TYR A 237 -0.35 0.73 8.25
N GLY A 238 0.76 1.23 7.69
CA GLY A 238 0.98 1.18 6.24
C GLY A 238 0.92 -0.24 5.65
N TRP A 239 1.35 -1.24 6.40
CA TRP A 239 1.24 -2.64 5.97
C TRP A 239 -0.19 -3.17 6.01
N GLU A 240 -1.01 -2.65 6.92
CA GLU A 240 -2.44 -2.96 6.98
C GLU A 240 -3.16 -2.36 5.78
N MET A 241 -2.80 -1.14 5.35
CA MET A 241 -3.31 -0.51 4.13
C MET A 241 -2.95 -1.33 2.88
N LEU A 242 -1.71 -1.80 2.78
CA LEU A 242 -1.31 -2.68 1.68
C LEU A 242 -2.11 -3.99 1.67
N ALA A 243 -2.32 -4.60 2.84
CA ALA A 243 -3.16 -5.81 2.94
C ALA A 243 -4.60 -5.52 2.52
N GLU A 244 -5.15 -4.35 2.89
CA GLU A 244 -6.49 -3.89 2.52
C GLU A 244 -6.68 -3.89 1.00
N VAL A 245 -5.83 -3.19 0.27
CA VAL A 245 -5.95 -3.10 -1.20
C VAL A 245 -5.69 -4.45 -1.90
N ILE A 246 -4.90 -5.33 -1.29
CA ILE A 246 -4.73 -6.71 -1.78
C ILE A 246 -6.04 -7.50 -1.58
N ILE A 247 -6.69 -7.39 -0.43
CA ILE A 247 -7.96 -8.07 -0.13
C ILE A 247 -9.02 -7.61 -1.12
N ASP A 248 -9.15 -6.30 -1.32
CA ASP A 248 -10.18 -5.73 -2.17
C ASP A 248 -9.92 -6.00 -3.66
N PHE A 249 -8.70 -5.86 -4.14
CA PHE A 249 -8.41 -5.88 -5.58
C PHE A 249 -7.68 -7.13 -6.09
N HIS A 250 -7.21 -8.00 -5.21
CA HIS A 250 -6.60 -9.26 -5.63
C HIS A 250 -7.41 -10.50 -5.20
N MET A 251 -7.97 -10.48 -3.99
CA MET A 251 -8.76 -11.59 -3.49
C MET A 251 -10.25 -11.51 -3.86
N GLY A 252 -10.72 -10.37 -4.33
CA GLY A 252 -12.12 -10.16 -4.69
C GLY A 252 -13.07 -10.05 -3.50
N ILE A 253 -12.58 -9.68 -2.34
CA ILE A 253 -13.37 -9.50 -1.13
C ILE A 253 -13.60 -7.99 -0.93
N ALA A 254 -14.84 -7.53 -1.11
CA ALA A 254 -15.19 -6.15 -0.81
C ALA A 254 -15.13 -5.93 0.72
N TRP A 255 -13.96 -5.57 1.21
CA TRP A 255 -13.71 -5.40 2.64
C TRP A 255 -13.85 -3.95 3.08
N SER A 256 -13.17 -3.03 2.42
CA SER A 256 -13.15 -1.61 2.76
C SER A 256 -13.65 -0.68 1.66
N LEU A 257 -14.01 -1.22 0.51
CA LEU A 257 -14.40 -0.44 -0.66
C LEU A 257 -15.61 0.46 -0.40
N PRO A 258 -15.56 1.72 -0.84
CA PRO A 258 -16.72 2.59 -0.87
C PRO A 258 -17.88 2.00 -1.69
N PRO A 259 -19.13 2.40 -1.41
CA PRO A 259 -20.26 1.98 -2.23
C PRO A 259 -20.07 2.33 -3.70
N GLY A 260 -20.36 1.37 -4.59
CA GLY A 260 -20.23 1.55 -6.05
C GLY A 260 -18.90 1.04 -6.63
N ILE A 261 -17.92 0.70 -5.81
CA ILE A 261 -16.66 0.12 -6.26
C ILE A 261 -16.75 -1.40 -6.17
N ALA A 262 -16.43 -2.08 -7.28
CA ALA A 262 -16.40 -3.53 -7.32
C ALA A 262 -15.01 -4.06 -6.91
N PRO A 263 -14.96 -5.13 -6.10
CA PRO A 263 -13.70 -5.81 -5.82
C PRO A 263 -13.15 -6.45 -7.10
N GLY A 264 -11.83 -6.63 -7.14
CA GLY A 264 -11.13 -7.27 -8.25
C GLY A 264 -10.40 -8.52 -7.84
N THR A 265 -10.09 -9.38 -8.80
CA THR A 265 -9.35 -10.62 -8.56
C THR A 265 -8.08 -10.68 -9.39
N MET A 266 -7.04 -11.29 -8.83
CA MET A 266 -5.78 -11.59 -9.54
C MET A 266 -5.03 -10.35 -10.08
N ASN A 267 -5.15 -9.20 -9.40
CA ASN A 267 -4.48 -7.96 -9.79
C ASN A 267 -3.16 -7.68 -9.05
N PHE A 268 -2.70 -8.60 -8.19
CA PHE A 268 -1.41 -8.43 -7.54
C PHE A 268 -0.27 -8.59 -8.55
N ASP A 269 0.50 -7.52 -8.74
CA ASP A 269 1.72 -7.53 -9.54
C ASP A 269 2.95 -7.50 -8.59
N PRO A 270 3.68 -8.61 -8.46
CA PRO A 270 4.80 -8.72 -7.54
C PRO A 270 5.89 -7.66 -7.73
N GLU A 271 6.19 -7.36 -9.00
CA GLU A 271 7.25 -6.41 -9.37
C GLU A 271 6.85 -4.99 -8.98
N MET A 272 5.64 -4.59 -9.33
CA MET A 272 5.11 -3.26 -9.02
C MET A 272 5.05 -3.01 -7.51
N VAL A 273 4.54 -3.98 -6.74
CA VAL A 273 4.42 -3.86 -5.29
C VAL A 273 5.79 -3.80 -4.61
N SER A 274 6.74 -4.65 -5.01
CA SER A 274 8.07 -4.63 -4.42
C SER A 274 8.84 -3.35 -4.74
N LYS A 275 8.73 -2.83 -5.96
CA LYS A 275 9.27 -1.51 -6.32
C LYS A 275 8.60 -0.39 -5.52
N GLY A 276 7.27 -0.47 -5.32
CA GLY A 276 6.54 0.46 -4.48
C GLY A 276 7.06 0.48 -3.05
N LEU A 277 7.18 -0.69 -2.42
CA LEU A 277 7.75 -0.85 -1.09
C LEU A 277 9.18 -0.28 -0.99
N ALA A 278 10.02 -0.57 -1.99
CA ALA A 278 11.39 -0.06 -2.04
C ALA A 278 11.44 1.46 -2.19
N MET A 279 10.62 2.01 -3.08
CA MET A 279 10.51 3.47 -3.29
C MET A 279 10.03 4.16 -2.02
N GLY A 280 8.91 3.72 -1.45
CA GLY A 280 8.40 4.27 -0.19
C GLY A 280 9.41 4.16 0.95
N GLY A 281 10.12 3.02 1.03
CA GLY A 281 11.18 2.80 2.03
C GLY A 281 12.38 3.75 1.90
N ALA A 282 12.65 4.26 0.70
CA ALA A 282 13.70 5.23 0.43
C ALA A 282 13.24 6.69 0.64
N MET A 283 11.94 6.94 0.75
CA MET A 283 11.41 8.28 0.92
C MET A 283 11.75 8.89 2.28
N HIS A 284 11.92 10.22 2.28
CA HIS A 284 12.28 10.98 3.48
C HIS A 284 11.06 11.54 4.23
N CYS A 285 9.87 11.40 3.66
CA CYS A 285 8.62 11.96 4.18
C CYS A 285 7.50 10.92 4.03
N ASP A 286 6.65 10.82 5.04
CA ASP A 286 5.36 10.14 4.94
C ASP A 286 4.34 11.13 4.37
N LEU A 287 3.97 10.97 3.12
CA LEU A 287 3.09 11.90 2.40
C LEU A 287 1.67 11.93 2.96
N LEU A 288 1.24 10.87 3.64
CA LEU A 288 -0.11 10.79 4.19
C LEU A 288 -0.23 11.53 5.53
N SER A 289 0.84 11.52 6.35
CA SER A 289 0.80 12.05 7.72
C SER A 289 1.62 13.32 7.95
N ASP A 290 2.78 13.46 7.28
CA ASP A 290 3.77 14.48 7.60
C ASP A 290 3.81 15.63 6.58
N TRP A 291 3.00 15.58 5.54
CA TRP A 291 3.03 16.54 4.45
C TRP A 291 1.70 17.27 4.26
N ASN A 292 1.79 18.59 4.10
CA ASN A 292 0.69 19.41 3.64
C ASN A 292 0.92 19.81 2.17
N PHE A 293 0.29 19.12 1.24
CA PHE A 293 0.49 19.36 -0.20
C PHE A 293 0.09 20.80 -0.64
N TRP A 294 -0.75 21.48 0.12
CA TRP A 294 -1.11 22.86 -0.18
C TRP A 294 0.06 23.84 -0.11
N ASP A 295 1.10 23.51 0.65
CA ASP A 295 2.31 24.34 0.75
C ASP A 295 3.18 24.22 -0.51
N ASP A 296 2.91 23.22 -1.36
CA ASP A 296 3.71 22.84 -2.52
C ASP A 296 2.95 22.90 -3.84
N ILE A 297 1.75 23.47 -3.89
CA ILE A 297 0.92 23.47 -5.12
C ILE A 297 1.59 24.14 -6.34
N GLU A 298 2.50 25.09 -6.11
CA GLU A 298 3.26 25.77 -7.16
C GLU A 298 4.58 25.05 -7.50
N THR A 299 4.99 24.09 -6.66
CA THR A 299 6.28 23.40 -6.81
C THR A 299 6.24 22.41 -7.97
N PRO A 300 7.25 22.39 -8.86
CA PRO A 300 7.36 21.42 -9.95
C PRO A 300 7.46 19.98 -9.41
N LEU A 301 6.78 19.02 -10.08
CA LEU A 301 6.79 17.61 -9.66
C LEU A 301 8.19 17.02 -9.58
N LEU A 302 9.09 17.39 -10.49
CA LEU A 302 10.45 16.88 -10.50
C LEU A 302 11.20 17.30 -9.22
N GLU A 303 11.00 18.52 -8.76
CA GLU A 303 11.59 19.04 -7.52
C GLU A 303 11.04 18.31 -6.31
N LEU A 304 9.71 18.06 -6.26
CA LEU A 304 9.07 17.29 -5.19
C LEU A 304 9.60 15.86 -5.15
N ARG A 305 9.72 15.19 -6.29
CA ARG A 305 10.30 13.85 -6.38
C ARG A 305 11.72 13.80 -5.83
N GLN A 306 12.55 14.77 -6.21
CA GLN A 306 13.92 14.86 -5.70
C GLN A 306 13.94 15.09 -4.19
N ARG A 307 13.12 16.04 -3.69
CA ARG A 307 13.02 16.36 -2.27
C ARG A 307 12.55 15.21 -1.41
N PHE A 308 11.63 14.39 -1.90
CA PHE A 308 11.10 13.23 -1.18
C PHE A 308 11.94 11.96 -1.36
N GLY A 309 12.99 11.99 -2.18
CA GLY A 309 13.83 10.82 -2.43
C GLY A 309 13.23 9.84 -3.45
N ILE A 310 12.23 10.28 -4.21
CA ILE A 310 11.67 9.50 -5.32
C ILE A 310 12.60 9.66 -6.52
N ASN A 311 13.66 8.86 -6.54
CA ASN A 311 14.71 8.96 -7.55
C ASN A 311 14.38 8.16 -8.79
N GLY A 312 14.16 8.88 -9.88
CA GLY A 312 14.62 8.50 -11.24
C GLY A 312 13.78 7.52 -12.03
N VAL A 313 12.84 6.78 -11.50
CA VAL A 313 12.03 5.87 -12.32
C VAL A 313 10.62 5.81 -11.74
N SER A 314 9.62 5.97 -12.60
CA SER A 314 8.26 5.51 -12.33
C SER A 314 8.33 4.08 -11.77
N ILE A 315 7.59 3.77 -10.71
CA ILE A 315 7.46 2.40 -10.18
C ILE A 315 7.09 1.44 -11.30
N ILE A 316 6.42 1.98 -12.26
CA ILE A 316 5.85 1.32 -13.39
C ILE A 316 6.28 2.20 -14.55
N ASP A 317 6.81 1.64 -15.63
CA ASP A 317 6.99 2.33 -16.92
C ASP A 317 5.61 2.79 -17.43
N MET A 318 4.98 3.68 -16.68
CA MET A 318 3.66 4.19 -17.00
C MET A 318 3.81 5.50 -17.74
N PRO A 319 3.08 5.64 -18.82
CA PRO A 319 2.95 6.92 -19.50
C PRO A 319 2.42 7.96 -18.50
N ALA A 320 2.85 9.20 -18.67
CA ALA A 320 2.38 10.31 -17.85
C ALA A 320 0.84 10.36 -17.79
N PRO A 321 0.25 10.81 -16.67
CA PRO A 321 -1.19 11.07 -16.62
C PRO A 321 -1.60 11.91 -17.82
N GLY A 322 -2.55 11.42 -18.63
CA GLY A 322 -2.96 12.02 -19.92
C GLY A 322 -2.74 11.13 -21.13
N ASP A 323 -1.85 10.15 -21.08
CA ASP A 323 -1.54 9.29 -22.22
C ASP A 323 -2.40 8.02 -22.32
N HIS A 324 -3.30 7.77 -21.36
CA HIS A 324 -4.23 6.65 -21.39
C HIS A 324 -5.69 7.09 -21.61
N PRO A 325 -6.22 6.96 -22.84
CA PRO A 325 -7.63 7.28 -23.14
C PRO A 325 -8.64 6.32 -22.48
N ASN A 326 -8.18 5.26 -21.81
CA ASN A 326 -9.03 4.21 -21.23
C ASN A 326 -8.66 3.82 -19.80
N ALA A 327 -7.98 4.68 -19.02
CA ALA A 327 -7.79 4.44 -17.61
C ALA A 327 -9.16 4.52 -16.91
N THR A 328 -9.87 3.39 -16.83
CA THR A 328 -11.05 3.25 -15.99
C THR A 328 -10.56 3.28 -14.56
N SER A 329 -10.75 4.41 -13.92
CA SER A 329 -10.57 4.56 -12.48
C SER A 329 -11.44 3.56 -11.75
N VAL A 330 -10.86 2.86 -10.78
CA VAL A 330 -11.60 1.96 -9.91
C VAL A 330 -12.46 2.75 -8.93
N TYR A 331 -12.02 3.94 -8.52
CA TYR A 331 -12.62 4.66 -7.41
C TYR A 331 -13.81 5.57 -7.77
N TRP A 332 -14.11 5.90 -9.03
CA TRP A 332 -15.05 7.00 -9.30
C TRP A 332 -15.91 6.85 -10.56
N SER A 333 -16.20 5.64 -11.00
CA SER A 333 -17.23 5.42 -11.98
C SER A 333 -18.61 5.40 -11.32
N CYS A 334 -19.01 6.50 -10.68
CA CYS A 334 -20.43 6.74 -10.41
C CYS A 334 -21.00 7.42 -11.64
N ALA A 335 -21.61 6.61 -12.54
CA ALA A 335 -22.57 7.10 -13.51
C ALA A 335 -23.91 7.38 -12.83
#